data_de28c7c203eb09c0bdc11c0f72f8c90f
#
_entry.id   de28c7c203eb09c0bdc11c0f72f8c90f
#
_cell.length_a   1.000
_cell.length_b   1.000
_cell.length_c   1.000
_cell.angle_alpha   90.00
_cell.angle_beta   90.00
_cell.angle_gamma   90.00
#
_symmetry.space_group_name_H-M   'P 1'
#
loop_
_entity.id
_entity.type
_entity.pdbx_description
1 polymer ?
#
loop_
_entity_poly.entity_id
_entity_poly.type
_entity_poly.pdbx_seq_one_letter_code
_entity_poly.pdbx_strand_id
1 'polypeptide(L)'
;MKKRLKTLFYGMSHEHAPGKIASLRKLTDDFEIVAVADDRARRSPTYHTDPFDASGYRVVSESQAREMMDIDVVFVETANRDLMEIARIYAARGVAMHCDKPCGEEMGPYREVVDLCRAKGVPLQIGYMYRANPAVRFMREAVAAGWIGDIVFAEADMNHSYGDDSYQHYTGTMKGGILYNLGCHLLDTLAQFVKGVPTRVTTVCGRAPGDSDDIKNRMSAFYEFPGAEMLIRSCSRASGGVLCRRIRVDGTKGTFDLCPIERFDGGELKLVMTLAEPVDGFAAGRHEVSCGVQTDRYAGQIEELAAIVRGEIRDTADYEHDLRVHALTLELLK
;
A
#
# COMPACT_ATOMS: atom_id res chain seq x y z
N MET A 1 31.79 1.66 -3.93
CA MET A 1 30.44 2.06 -4.40
C MET A 1 29.50 0.88 -4.17
N LYS A 2 28.29 1.13 -3.71
CA LYS A 2 27.27 0.09 -3.60
C LYS A 2 26.96 -0.49 -4.98
N LYS A 3 26.66 -1.80 -5.07
CA LYS A 3 26.17 -2.41 -6.31
C LYS A 3 24.80 -1.83 -6.63
N ARG A 4 24.64 -1.23 -7.83
CA ARG A 4 23.32 -0.84 -8.34
C ARG A 4 22.57 -2.09 -8.77
N LEU A 5 21.29 -2.15 -8.42
CA LEU A 5 20.43 -3.30 -8.72
C LEU A 5 19.86 -3.16 -10.13
N LYS A 6 20.15 -4.13 -10.98
CA LYS A 6 19.55 -4.23 -12.32
C LYS A 6 18.06 -4.47 -12.20
N THR A 7 17.30 -3.49 -12.62
CA THR A 7 15.86 -3.40 -12.34
C THR A 7 15.05 -3.47 -13.63
N LEU A 8 14.14 -4.40 -13.69
CA LEU A 8 13.10 -4.43 -14.70
C LEU A 8 11.85 -3.74 -14.12
N PHE A 9 11.36 -2.72 -14.81
CA PHE A 9 10.06 -2.12 -14.52
C PHE A 9 9.02 -2.80 -15.41
N TYR A 10 8.20 -3.68 -14.84
CA TYR A 10 7.26 -4.49 -15.61
C TYR A 10 5.85 -3.93 -15.52
N GLY A 11 5.41 -3.32 -16.60
CA GLY A 11 4.07 -2.74 -16.74
C GLY A 11 4.05 -1.22 -16.63
N MET A 12 3.07 -0.63 -17.29
CA MET A 12 2.77 0.80 -17.31
C MET A 12 1.28 1.03 -17.01
N SER A 13 0.54 -0.05 -16.77
CA SER A 13 -0.92 -0.03 -16.66
C SER A 13 -1.42 0.21 -15.25
N HIS A 14 -0.58 0.02 -14.22
CA HIS A 14 -0.98 0.29 -12.84
C HIS A 14 -1.09 1.80 -12.58
N GLU A 15 -2.08 2.22 -11.78
CA GLU A 15 -2.29 3.63 -11.42
C GLU A 15 -1.09 4.27 -10.71
N HIS A 16 -0.26 3.49 -10.02
CA HIS A 16 0.95 3.95 -9.33
C HIS A 16 2.21 3.94 -10.20
N ALA A 17 2.19 3.30 -11.37
CA ALA A 17 3.36 3.17 -12.22
C ALA A 17 4.07 4.52 -12.51
N PRO A 18 3.36 5.63 -12.84
CA PRO A 18 4.01 6.93 -13.04
C PRO A 18 4.76 7.43 -11.80
N GLY A 19 4.15 7.31 -10.63
CA GLY A 19 4.78 7.73 -9.37
C GLY A 19 5.97 6.85 -8.98
N LYS A 20 5.87 5.54 -9.16
CA LYS A 20 6.94 4.57 -8.85
C LYS A 20 8.18 4.79 -9.73
N ILE A 21 8.01 4.93 -11.04
CA ILE A 21 9.16 5.18 -11.92
C ILE A 21 9.79 6.55 -11.65
N ALA A 22 9.00 7.55 -11.26
CA ALA A 22 9.51 8.86 -10.85
C ALA A 22 10.35 8.79 -9.57
N SER A 23 9.96 7.96 -8.59
CA SER A 23 10.76 7.71 -7.38
C SER A 23 12.05 6.95 -7.71
N LEU A 24 11.99 5.92 -8.55
CA LEU A 24 13.18 5.18 -9.00
C LEU A 24 14.20 6.06 -9.74
N ARG A 25 13.73 7.05 -10.51
CA ARG A 25 14.60 8.04 -11.19
C ARG A 25 15.44 8.87 -10.22
N LYS A 26 14.99 9.05 -8.99
CA LYS A 26 15.74 9.78 -7.94
C LYS A 26 16.74 8.88 -7.22
N LEU A 27 16.55 7.56 -7.27
CA LEU A 27 17.32 6.55 -6.55
C LEU A 27 18.37 5.86 -7.45
N THR A 28 19.06 6.64 -8.26
CA THR A 28 20.05 6.16 -9.26
C THR A 28 21.29 5.50 -8.65
N ASP A 29 21.58 5.78 -7.38
CA ASP A 29 22.68 5.12 -6.65
C ASP A 29 22.30 3.69 -6.24
N ASP A 30 21.03 3.40 -6.13
CA ASP A 30 20.51 2.10 -5.71
C ASP A 30 20.06 1.24 -6.91
N PHE A 31 19.45 1.83 -7.93
CA PHE A 31 18.82 1.11 -9.03
C PHE A 31 19.33 1.53 -10.40
N GLU A 32 19.43 0.53 -11.29
CA GLU A 32 19.64 0.71 -12.71
C GLU A 32 18.47 0.11 -13.47
N ILE A 33 17.55 0.96 -13.97
CA ILE A 33 16.43 0.50 -14.78
C ILE A 33 16.96 0.05 -16.13
N VAL A 34 17.05 -1.27 -16.34
CA VAL A 34 17.61 -1.86 -17.57
C VAL A 34 16.58 -1.98 -18.70
N ALA A 35 15.30 -2.05 -18.34
CA ALA A 35 14.20 -2.03 -19.29
C ALA A 35 12.87 -1.67 -18.61
N VAL A 36 11.92 -1.22 -19.43
CA VAL A 36 10.51 -1.05 -19.07
C VAL A 36 9.68 -1.95 -19.98
N ALA A 37 8.92 -2.87 -19.42
CA ALA A 37 8.04 -3.75 -20.19
C ALA A 37 6.71 -3.07 -20.48
N ASP A 38 6.33 -3.02 -21.75
CA ASP A 38 5.08 -2.44 -22.22
C ASP A 38 3.94 -3.47 -22.16
N ASP A 39 3.03 -3.31 -21.20
CA ASP A 39 1.85 -4.16 -21.02
C ASP A 39 0.56 -3.51 -21.57
N ARG A 40 0.68 -2.39 -22.31
CA ARG A 40 -0.49 -1.60 -22.76
C ARG A 40 -1.45 -2.37 -23.66
N ALA A 41 -1.01 -3.45 -24.30
CA ALA A 41 -1.89 -4.34 -25.06
C ALA A 41 -2.91 -5.10 -24.16
N ARG A 42 -2.60 -5.25 -22.86
CA ARG A 42 -3.45 -5.88 -21.84
C ARG A 42 -4.36 -4.93 -21.08
N ARG A 43 -4.32 -3.64 -21.38
CA ARG A 43 -5.01 -2.62 -20.59
C ARG A 43 -6.45 -3.00 -20.31
N SER A 44 -6.71 -3.21 -19.03
CA SER A 44 -7.99 -2.80 -18.43
C SER A 44 -8.05 -1.27 -18.41
N PRO A 45 -9.24 -0.67 -18.41
CA PRO A 45 -9.34 0.75 -18.09
C PRO A 45 -8.68 0.98 -16.72
N THR A 46 -7.51 1.59 -16.74
CA THR A 46 -6.76 2.04 -15.57
C THR A 46 -6.82 3.55 -15.56
N TYR A 47 -6.87 4.10 -14.37
CA TYR A 47 -6.82 5.54 -14.16
C TYR A 47 -5.38 5.95 -13.83
N HIS A 48 -4.88 6.96 -14.52
CA HIS A 48 -3.62 7.61 -14.20
C HIS A 48 -3.87 9.08 -13.95
N THR A 49 -3.43 9.59 -12.82
CA THR A 49 -3.38 11.03 -12.56
C THR A 49 -2.36 11.73 -13.45
N ASP A 50 -1.25 11.03 -13.71
CA ASP A 50 -0.16 11.51 -14.57
C ASP A 50 0.12 10.52 -15.70
N PRO A 51 0.53 10.97 -16.89
CA PRO A 51 0.94 10.07 -17.95
C PRO A 51 2.21 9.32 -17.56
N PHE A 52 2.28 8.04 -17.92
CA PHE A 52 3.50 7.25 -17.74
C PHE A 52 4.56 7.71 -18.74
N ASP A 53 5.69 8.18 -18.22
CA ASP A 53 6.83 8.62 -19.03
C ASP A 53 7.93 7.53 -19.05
N ALA A 54 8.09 6.86 -20.19
CA ALA A 54 9.16 5.89 -20.44
C ALA A 54 10.38 6.49 -21.14
N SER A 55 10.45 7.81 -21.32
CA SER A 55 11.56 8.46 -22.02
C SER A 55 12.89 8.18 -21.33
N GLY A 56 13.91 7.91 -22.12
CA GLY A 56 15.25 7.57 -21.63
C GLY A 56 15.44 6.11 -21.22
N TYR A 57 14.40 5.26 -21.27
CA TYR A 57 14.52 3.83 -21.00
C TYR A 57 14.32 2.96 -22.23
N ARG A 58 14.96 1.78 -22.23
CA ARG A 58 14.69 0.74 -23.20
C ARG A 58 13.30 0.17 -22.96
N VAL A 59 12.36 0.43 -23.85
CA VAL A 59 11.03 -0.20 -23.82
C VAL A 59 11.09 -1.54 -24.56
N VAL A 60 10.54 -2.59 -23.92
CA VAL A 60 10.51 -3.95 -24.46
C VAL A 60 9.08 -4.50 -24.40
N SER A 61 8.79 -5.51 -25.24
CA SER A 61 7.53 -6.24 -25.12
C SER A 61 7.51 -7.13 -23.88
N GLU A 62 6.33 -7.55 -23.44
CA GLU A 62 6.20 -8.51 -22.33
C GLU A 62 6.95 -9.82 -22.59
N SER A 63 6.94 -10.34 -23.83
CA SER A 63 7.69 -11.55 -24.16
C SER A 63 9.20 -11.36 -24.00
N GLN A 64 9.74 -10.25 -24.49
CA GLN A 64 11.15 -9.90 -24.30
C GLN A 64 11.51 -9.73 -22.81
N ALA A 65 10.65 -9.08 -22.03
CA ALA A 65 10.84 -8.91 -20.58
C ALA A 65 10.90 -10.26 -19.85
N ARG A 66 10.03 -11.19 -20.24
CA ARG A 66 10.00 -12.56 -19.69
C ARG A 66 11.25 -13.38 -20.03
N GLU A 67 11.99 -13.05 -21.08
CA GLU A 67 13.24 -13.71 -21.47
C GLU A 67 14.49 -13.10 -20.81
N MET A 68 14.38 -11.91 -20.21
CA MET A 68 15.51 -11.25 -19.55
C MET A 68 15.95 -12.04 -18.30
N MET A 69 17.22 -12.45 -18.24
CA MET A 69 17.76 -13.29 -17.17
C MET A 69 18.62 -12.54 -16.15
N ASP A 70 19.25 -11.44 -16.55
CA ASP A 70 20.18 -10.68 -15.69
C ASP A 70 19.45 -9.51 -15.02
N ILE A 71 18.54 -9.86 -14.06
CA ILE A 71 17.70 -8.94 -13.32
C ILE A 71 17.85 -9.24 -11.84
N ASP A 72 18.19 -8.22 -11.03
CA ASP A 72 18.26 -8.32 -9.57
C ASP A 72 16.87 -8.10 -8.93
N VAL A 73 16.07 -7.16 -9.47
CA VAL A 73 14.75 -6.76 -8.94
C VAL A 73 13.76 -6.53 -10.08
N VAL A 74 12.50 -6.93 -9.88
CA VAL A 74 11.40 -6.54 -10.75
C VAL A 74 10.37 -5.71 -9.99
N PHE A 75 9.96 -4.57 -10.57
CA PHE A 75 8.79 -3.80 -10.14
C PHE A 75 7.61 -4.24 -10.99
N VAL A 76 6.60 -4.85 -10.38
CA VAL A 76 5.42 -5.35 -11.07
C VAL A 76 4.31 -4.31 -10.95
N GLU A 77 4.10 -3.55 -12.03
CA GLU A 77 3.21 -2.39 -12.13
C GLU A 77 2.20 -2.56 -13.29
N THR A 78 1.76 -3.77 -13.50
CA THR A 78 0.70 -4.11 -14.47
C THR A 78 -0.69 -3.93 -13.86
N ALA A 79 -1.76 -4.12 -14.63
CA ALA A 79 -3.12 -4.02 -14.11
C ALA A 79 -3.35 -4.97 -12.93
N ASN A 80 -4.13 -4.55 -11.94
CA ASN A 80 -4.32 -5.26 -10.65
C ASN A 80 -4.63 -6.76 -10.81
N ARG A 81 -5.45 -7.13 -11.80
CA ARG A 81 -5.80 -8.53 -12.07
C ARG A 81 -4.65 -9.38 -12.59
N ASP A 82 -3.63 -8.75 -13.19
CA ASP A 82 -2.50 -9.43 -13.84
C ASP A 82 -1.25 -9.49 -12.95
N LEU A 83 -1.26 -8.76 -11.81
CA LEU A 83 -0.11 -8.66 -10.90
C LEU A 83 0.43 -10.02 -10.48
N MET A 84 -0.45 -10.94 -10.07
CA MET A 84 -0.04 -12.25 -9.55
C MET A 84 0.48 -13.18 -10.65
N GLU A 85 -0.01 -13.09 -11.88
CA GLU A 85 0.54 -13.84 -13.02
C GLU A 85 2.01 -13.47 -13.23
N ILE A 86 2.31 -12.18 -13.26
CA ILE A 86 3.67 -11.70 -13.49
C ILE A 86 4.57 -11.98 -12.29
N ALA A 87 4.10 -11.70 -11.07
CA ALA A 87 4.84 -11.97 -9.85
C ALA A 87 5.24 -13.45 -9.75
N ARG A 88 4.35 -14.39 -10.11
CA ARG A 88 4.64 -15.84 -10.11
C ARG A 88 5.80 -16.21 -11.03
N ILE A 89 5.91 -15.57 -12.19
CA ILE A 89 7.01 -15.84 -13.14
C ILE A 89 8.37 -15.50 -12.49
N TYR A 90 8.48 -14.34 -11.86
CA TYR A 90 9.72 -13.87 -11.25
C TYR A 90 10.00 -14.54 -9.91
N ALA A 91 8.98 -14.84 -9.10
CA ALA A 91 9.12 -15.67 -7.90
C ALA A 91 9.70 -17.05 -8.23
N ALA A 92 9.16 -17.72 -9.27
CA ALA A 92 9.68 -19.01 -9.73
C ALA A 92 11.14 -18.97 -10.20
N ARG A 93 11.61 -17.80 -10.64
CA ARG A 93 12.99 -17.56 -11.09
C ARG A 93 13.94 -17.12 -9.97
N GLY A 94 13.42 -16.83 -8.79
CA GLY A 94 14.23 -16.35 -7.67
C GLY A 94 14.64 -14.88 -7.80
N VAL A 95 13.86 -14.05 -8.46
CA VAL A 95 14.09 -12.61 -8.61
C VAL A 95 13.33 -11.84 -7.54
N ALA A 96 14.00 -10.94 -6.82
CA ALA A 96 13.36 -10.09 -5.83
C ALA A 96 12.32 -9.16 -6.46
N MET A 97 11.25 -8.85 -5.73
CA MET A 97 10.13 -8.13 -6.31
C MET A 97 9.58 -7.02 -5.41
N HIS A 98 9.23 -5.90 -6.07
CA HIS A 98 8.19 -5.00 -5.60
C HIS A 98 6.93 -5.26 -6.43
N CYS A 99 5.83 -5.63 -5.81
CA CYS A 99 4.57 -5.88 -6.50
C CYS A 99 3.50 -4.91 -5.98
N ASP A 100 2.83 -4.18 -6.87
CA ASP A 100 1.81 -3.24 -6.42
C ASP A 100 0.55 -3.94 -5.89
N LYS A 101 -0.34 -3.19 -5.30
CA LYS A 101 -1.59 -3.59 -4.62
C LYS A 101 -2.83 -3.15 -5.43
N PRO A 102 -3.97 -3.73 -5.20
CA PRO A 102 -4.26 -4.98 -4.50
C PRO A 102 -3.84 -6.20 -5.33
N CYS A 103 -3.48 -7.28 -4.64
CA CYS A 103 -2.86 -8.47 -5.23
C CYS A 103 -3.85 -9.42 -5.91
N GLY A 104 -4.79 -8.89 -6.70
CA GLY A 104 -5.83 -9.67 -7.38
C GLY A 104 -7.08 -9.93 -6.52
N GLU A 105 -8.08 -10.57 -7.10
CA GLU A 105 -9.40 -10.82 -6.50
C GLU A 105 -9.56 -12.24 -5.93
N GLU A 106 -8.45 -13.00 -5.84
CA GLU A 106 -8.42 -14.37 -5.37
C GLU A 106 -7.24 -14.64 -4.44
N MET A 107 -7.45 -15.48 -3.42
CA MET A 107 -6.40 -15.87 -2.47
C MET A 107 -5.39 -16.84 -3.09
N GLY A 108 -5.83 -17.75 -3.95
CA GLY A 108 -5.00 -18.84 -4.49
C GLY A 108 -3.74 -18.36 -5.19
N PRO A 109 -3.85 -17.54 -6.24
CA PRO A 109 -2.70 -17.00 -6.97
C PRO A 109 -1.74 -16.21 -6.09
N TYR A 110 -2.26 -15.43 -5.13
CA TYR A 110 -1.42 -14.68 -4.21
C TYR A 110 -0.63 -15.57 -3.25
N ARG A 111 -1.31 -16.57 -2.67
CA ARG A 111 -0.66 -17.57 -1.81
C ARG A 111 0.43 -18.34 -2.55
N GLU A 112 0.21 -18.72 -3.81
CA GLU A 112 1.22 -19.38 -4.63
C GLU A 112 2.50 -18.54 -4.77
N VAL A 113 2.34 -17.23 -5.03
CA VAL A 113 3.49 -16.30 -5.12
C VAL A 113 4.24 -16.20 -3.80
N VAL A 114 3.52 -16.03 -2.67
CA VAL A 114 4.11 -15.99 -1.33
C VAL A 114 4.86 -17.27 -1.01
N ASP A 115 4.27 -18.42 -1.28
CA ASP A 115 4.89 -19.72 -1.00
C ASP A 115 6.14 -19.94 -1.85
N LEU A 116 6.14 -19.53 -3.11
CA LEU A 116 7.33 -19.56 -3.97
C LEU A 116 8.45 -18.66 -3.44
N CYS A 117 8.12 -17.42 -3.05
CA CYS A 117 9.10 -16.49 -2.48
C CYS A 117 9.68 -17.03 -1.16
N ARG A 118 8.84 -17.55 -0.27
CA ARG A 118 9.25 -18.18 0.99
C ARG A 118 10.18 -19.38 0.77
N ALA A 119 9.80 -20.28 -0.14
CA ALA A 119 10.59 -21.49 -0.44
C ALA A 119 11.96 -21.18 -1.04
N LYS A 120 12.09 -20.08 -1.76
CA LYS A 120 13.34 -19.66 -2.42
C LYS A 120 14.14 -18.62 -1.62
N GLY A 121 13.60 -18.11 -0.51
CA GLY A 121 14.23 -17.02 0.24
C GLY A 121 14.35 -15.73 -0.58
N VAL A 122 13.34 -15.43 -1.40
CA VAL A 122 13.34 -14.28 -2.31
C VAL A 122 12.47 -13.16 -1.73
N PRO A 123 12.98 -11.93 -1.60
CA PRO A 123 12.21 -10.80 -1.11
C PRO A 123 11.00 -10.50 -1.99
N LEU A 124 9.83 -10.42 -1.36
CA LEU A 124 8.59 -9.94 -1.97
C LEU A 124 8.07 -8.76 -1.13
N GLN A 125 8.08 -7.58 -1.70
CA GLN A 125 7.53 -6.38 -1.09
C GLN A 125 6.23 -6.00 -1.79
N ILE A 126 5.14 -5.88 -1.04
CA ILE A 126 3.86 -5.38 -1.57
C ILE A 126 3.81 -3.86 -1.44
N GLY A 127 3.25 -3.18 -2.43
CA GLY A 127 3.20 -1.72 -2.56
C GLY A 127 2.32 -0.98 -1.54
N TYR A 128 2.29 -1.43 -0.28
CA TYR A 128 1.61 -0.76 0.81
C TYR A 128 2.46 0.40 1.37
N MET A 129 2.37 1.54 0.71
CA MET A 129 3.23 2.71 0.94
C MET A 129 3.26 3.25 2.37
N TYR A 130 2.18 3.05 3.14
CA TYR A 130 2.11 3.53 4.53
C TYR A 130 2.99 2.73 5.50
N ARG A 131 3.50 1.56 5.11
CA ARG A 131 4.51 0.83 5.91
C ARG A 131 5.80 1.64 6.11
N ALA A 132 6.16 2.49 5.14
CA ALA A 132 7.32 3.38 5.21
C ALA A 132 6.99 4.77 5.80
N ASN A 133 5.72 5.06 6.09
CA ASN A 133 5.30 6.33 6.68
C ASN A 133 5.88 6.47 8.10
N PRO A 134 6.61 7.57 8.42
CA PRO A 134 7.29 7.68 9.71
C PRO A 134 6.34 7.73 10.90
N ALA A 135 5.16 8.34 10.76
CA ALA A 135 4.16 8.35 11.83
C ALA A 135 3.56 6.97 12.06
N VAL A 136 3.28 6.20 10.99
CA VAL A 136 2.77 4.82 11.10
C VAL A 136 3.83 3.91 11.73
N ARG A 137 5.11 4.07 11.39
CA ARG A 137 6.22 3.34 12.03
C ARG A 137 6.28 3.64 13.53
N PHE A 138 6.23 4.93 13.90
CA PHE A 138 6.19 5.33 15.30
C PHE A 138 4.98 4.72 16.05
N MET A 139 3.77 4.80 15.49
CA MET A 139 2.58 4.20 16.08
C MET A 139 2.74 2.70 16.30
N ARG A 140 3.29 1.98 15.31
CA ARG A 140 3.52 0.55 15.38
C ARG A 140 4.50 0.17 16.51
N GLU A 141 5.60 0.90 16.63
CA GLU A 141 6.60 0.70 17.68
C GLU A 141 6.02 1.00 19.07
N ALA A 142 5.30 2.09 19.22
CA ALA A 142 4.63 2.47 20.45
C ALA A 142 3.53 1.48 20.89
N VAL A 143 2.73 0.97 19.94
CA VAL A 143 1.74 -0.09 20.20
C VAL A 143 2.45 -1.39 20.62
N ALA A 144 3.50 -1.78 19.92
CA ALA A 144 4.29 -2.96 20.28
C ALA A 144 4.94 -2.85 21.67
N ALA A 145 5.31 -1.64 22.08
CA ALA A 145 5.82 -1.35 23.43
C ALA A 145 4.71 -1.24 24.51
N GLY A 146 3.43 -1.34 24.12
CA GLY A 146 2.29 -1.32 25.04
C GLY A 146 1.86 0.07 25.53
N TRP A 147 2.31 1.13 24.86
CA TRP A 147 2.06 2.53 25.31
C TRP A 147 0.59 2.88 25.44
N ILE A 148 -0.26 2.37 24.57
CA ILE A 148 -1.70 2.63 24.60
C ILE A 148 -2.54 1.45 25.11
N GLY A 149 -1.89 0.38 25.60
CA GLY A 149 -2.56 -0.82 26.11
C GLY A 149 -3.18 -1.68 25.03
N ASP A 150 -4.26 -2.42 25.36
CA ASP A 150 -5.00 -3.26 24.42
C ASP A 150 -5.80 -2.38 23.46
N ILE A 151 -5.75 -2.68 22.17
CA ILE A 151 -6.50 -1.94 21.16
C ILE A 151 -7.97 -2.32 21.27
N VAL A 152 -8.83 -1.31 21.34
CA VAL A 152 -10.30 -1.47 21.39
C VAL A 152 -10.97 -0.97 20.12
N PHE A 153 -10.41 0.06 19.47
CA PHE A 153 -10.95 0.62 18.25
C PHE A 153 -9.85 1.11 17.31
N ALA A 154 -10.00 0.88 16.01
CA ALA A 154 -9.12 1.41 14.98
C ALA A 154 -9.93 1.88 13.78
N GLU A 155 -9.73 3.11 13.33
CA GLU A 155 -10.41 3.65 12.16
C GLU A 155 -9.46 4.35 11.20
N ALA A 156 -9.79 4.31 9.90
CA ALA A 156 -9.04 5.04 8.90
C ALA A 156 -9.89 5.51 7.73
N ASP A 157 -9.53 6.69 7.22
CA ASP A 157 -10.14 7.33 6.06
C ASP A 157 -9.10 7.51 4.95
N MET A 158 -9.44 7.11 3.73
CA MET A 158 -8.64 7.44 2.55
C MET A 158 -9.51 8.08 1.48
N ASN A 159 -9.74 9.38 1.64
CA ASN A 159 -10.57 10.15 0.74
C ASN A 159 -9.75 10.79 -0.39
N HIS A 160 -10.40 11.02 -1.52
CA HIS A 160 -9.90 11.83 -2.63
C HIS A 160 -10.90 12.92 -2.99
N SER A 161 -10.44 13.98 -3.64
CA SER A 161 -11.28 15.03 -4.22
C SER A 161 -11.19 15.03 -5.74
N TYR A 162 -11.33 13.84 -6.35
CA TYR A 162 -11.29 13.70 -7.79
C TYR A 162 -12.59 14.24 -8.42
N GLY A 163 -12.46 15.31 -9.22
CA GLY A 163 -13.57 15.84 -9.99
C GLY A 163 -13.82 15.09 -11.30
N ASP A 164 -12.84 14.33 -11.76
CA ASP A 164 -12.84 13.64 -13.04
C ASP A 164 -13.73 12.37 -13.01
N ASP A 165 -14.58 12.22 -14.01
CA ASP A 165 -15.48 11.09 -14.15
C ASP A 165 -14.75 9.80 -14.53
N SER A 166 -13.57 9.87 -15.13
CA SER A 166 -12.79 8.69 -15.50
C SER A 166 -12.40 7.84 -14.28
N TYR A 167 -12.02 8.47 -13.16
CA TYR A 167 -11.76 7.75 -11.92
C TYR A 167 -13.03 7.12 -11.33
N GLN A 168 -14.16 7.81 -11.45
CA GLN A 168 -15.44 7.30 -10.95
C GLN A 168 -15.83 6.01 -11.70
N HIS A 169 -15.73 6.02 -13.02
CA HIS A 169 -15.95 4.83 -13.84
C HIS A 169 -14.94 3.72 -13.54
N TYR A 170 -13.67 4.07 -13.34
CA TYR A 170 -12.64 3.10 -12.95
C TYR A 170 -12.98 2.36 -11.66
N THR A 171 -13.46 3.06 -10.62
CA THR A 171 -13.91 2.38 -9.39
C THR A 171 -15.10 1.45 -9.63
N GLY A 172 -15.97 1.77 -10.57
CA GLY A 172 -17.10 0.92 -10.98
C GLY A 172 -16.66 -0.42 -11.62
N THR A 173 -15.49 -0.46 -12.27
CA THR A 173 -14.95 -1.70 -12.86
C THR A 173 -14.46 -2.73 -11.84
N MET A 174 -14.24 -2.31 -10.60
CA MET A 174 -13.74 -3.16 -9.52
C MET A 174 -14.92 -3.75 -8.72
N LYS A 175 -14.90 -5.06 -8.48
CA LYS A 175 -15.95 -5.74 -7.69
C LYS A 175 -16.11 -5.10 -6.30
N GLY A 176 -15.01 -4.82 -5.61
CA GLY A 176 -14.95 -4.15 -4.29
C GLY A 176 -14.90 -2.63 -4.34
N GLY A 177 -15.07 -1.99 -5.51
CA GLY A 177 -15.12 -0.55 -5.68
C GLY A 177 -13.90 0.19 -5.11
N ILE A 178 -14.15 1.41 -4.61
CA ILE A 178 -13.08 2.26 -4.07
C ILE A 178 -12.38 1.66 -2.84
N LEU A 179 -13.05 0.86 -2.03
CA LEU A 179 -12.39 0.22 -0.87
C LEU A 179 -11.44 -0.89 -1.30
N TYR A 180 -11.72 -1.63 -2.37
CA TYR A 180 -10.77 -2.60 -2.90
C TYR A 180 -9.49 -1.88 -3.38
N ASN A 181 -9.64 -0.76 -4.06
CA ASN A 181 -8.50 0.01 -4.57
C ASN A 181 -7.73 0.76 -3.47
N LEU A 182 -8.41 1.53 -2.63
CA LEU A 182 -7.80 2.39 -1.61
C LEU A 182 -7.83 1.78 -0.21
N GLY A 183 -8.91 1.09 0.12
CA GLY A 183 -9.11 0.50 1.45
C GLY A 183 -8.10 -0.59 1.79
N CYS A 184 -7.50 -1.27 0.80
CA CYS A 184 -6.42 -2.22 1.05
C CYS A 184 -5.21 -1.61 1.76
N HIS A 185 -4.87 -0.33 1.50
CA HIS A 185 -3.85 0.40 2.25
C HIS A 185 -4.24 0.62 3.70
N LEU A 186 -5.53 0.93 3.95
CA LEU A 186 -6.05 1.13 5.30
C LEU A 186 -6.08 -0.18 6.07
N LEU A 187 -6.51 -1.27 5.40
CA LEU A 187 -6.48 -2.61 5.99
C LEU A 187 -5.06 -3.05 6.34
N ASP A 188 -4.10 -2.83 5.46
CA ASP A 188 -2.69 -3.10 5.76
C ASP A 188 -2.21 -2.34 7.00
N THR A 189 -2.55 -1.06 7.08
CA THR A 189 -2.14 -0.22 8.21
C THR A 189 -2.82 -0.64 9.51
N LEU A 190 -4.15 -0.75 9.52
CA LEU A 190 -4.89 -1.08 10.74
C LEU A 190 -4.67 -2.51 11.22
N ALA A 191 -4.42 -3.46 10.30
CA ALA A 191 -4.08 -4.83 10.64
C ALA A 191 -2.71 -4.97 11.34
N GLN A 192 -1.87 -3.94 11.34
CA GLN A 192 -0.67 -3.90 12.18
C GLN A 192 -1.04 -3.75 13.67
N PHE A 193 -2.15 -3.12 13.97
CA PHE A 193 -2.64 -2.83 15.32
C PHE A 193 -3.67 -3.86 15.79
N VAL A 194 -4.72 -4.12 15.00
CA VAL A 194 -5.77 -5.09 15.33
C VAL A 194 -5.38 -6.47 14.79
N LYS A 195 -5.28 -7.47 15.66
CA LYS A 195 -4.83 -8.83 15.32
C LYS A 195 -6.02 -9.80 15.21
N GLY A 196 -5.78 -10.96 14.61
CA GLY A 196 -6.76 -12.06 14.50
C GLY A 196 -7.59 -12.00 13.23
N VAL A 197 -8.69 -12.76 13.25
CA VAL A 197 -9.67 -12.87 12.16
C VAL A 197 -10.97 -12.22 12.61
N PRO A 198 -11.61 -11.40 11.79
CA PRO A 198 -12.89 -10.79 12.16
C PRO A 198 -13.98 -11.85 12.28
N THR A 199 -14.85 -11.69 13.26
CA THR A 199 -16.05 -12.53 13.46
C THR A 199 -17.19 -12.15 12.52
N ARG A 200 -17.20 -10.89 12.10
CA ARG A 200 -18.15 -10.34 11.14
C ARG A 200 -17.55 -9.18 10.34
N VAL A 201 -17.93 -9.09 9.07
CA VAL A 201 -17.62 -7.93 8.21
C VAL A 201 -18.92 -7.40 7.63
N THR A 202 -19.11 -6.09 7.71
CA THR A 202 -20.28 -5.41 7.13
C THR A 202 -19.79 -4.30 6.21
N THR A 203 -20.16 -4.35 4.94
CA THR A 203 -19.78 -3.38 3.92
C THR A 203 -21.00 -2.57 3.48
N VAL A 204 -20.85 -1.25 3.47
CA VAL A 204 -21.81 -0.31 2.87
C VAL A 204 -21.21 0.20 1.58
N CYS A 205 -21.78 -0.24 0.46
CA CYS A 205 -21.42 0.20 -0.88
C CYS A 205 -22.40 1.27 -1.36
N GLY A 206 -21.89 2.35 -1.92
CA GLY A 206 -22.69 3.42 -2.47
C GLY A 206 -21.90 4.33 -3.38
N ARG A 207 -22.56 5.36 -3.86
CA ARG A 207 -21.99 6.42 -4.70
C ARG A 207 -22.15 7.78 -4.08
N ALA A 208 -21.35 8.74 -4.55
CA ALA A 208 -21.53 10.14 -4.17
C ALA A 208 -22.79 10.71 -4.87
N PRO A 209 -23.42 11.74 -4.28
CA PRO A 209 -24.58 12.40 -4.89
C PRO A 209 -24.27 12.88 -6.32
N GLY A 210 -25.14 12.55 -7.27
CA GLY A 210 -25.02 12.94 -8.68
C GLY A 210 -24.30 11.92 -9.57
N ASP A 211 -23.62 10.93 -9.02
CA ASP A 211 -23.00 9.86 -9.81
C ASP A 211 -23.99 8.75 -10.20
N SER A 212 -23.71 8.01 -11.28
CA SER A 212 -24.56 6.94 -11.80
C SER A 212 -24.51 5.69 -10.92
N ASP A 213 -25.48 4.78 -11.12
CA ASP A 213 -25.71 3.60 -10.25
C ASP A 213 -24.61 2.54 -10.32
N ASP A 214 -23.82 2.53 -11.38
CA ASP A 214 -22.69 1.62 -11.59
C ASP A 214 -21.42 2.04 -10.85
N ILE A 215 -21.39 3.26 -10.31
CA ILE A 215 -20.22 3.82 -9.63
C ILE A 215 -20.21 3.40 -8.16
N LYS A 216 -19.03 2.94 -7.68
CA LYS A 216 -18.79 2.47 -6.31
C LYS A 216 -17.70 3.31 -5.64
N ASN A 217 -17.95 4.61 -5.48
CA ASN A 217 -16.96 5.58 -5.05
C ASN A 217 -17.16 6.18 -3.66
N ARG A 218 -18.16 5.69 -2.90
CA ARG A 218 -18.42 6.05 -1.50
C ARG A 218 -18.74 4.78 -0.73
N MET A 219 -17.75 4.26 0.00
CA MET A 219 -17.87 2.99 0.69
C MET A 219 -17.32 3.06 2.10
N SER A 220 -17.85 2.22 2.98
CA SER A 220 -17.33 1.94 4.32
C SER A 220 -17.41 0.45 4.60
N ALA A 221 -16.47 -0.06 5.38
CA ALA A 221 -16.49 -1.44 5.85
C ALA A 221 -16.13 -1.49 7.33
N PHE A 222 -16.90 -2.25 8.08
CA PHE A 222 -16.78 -2.46 9.50
C PHE A 222 -16.42 -3.91 9.77
N TYR A 223 -15.34 -4.13 10.51
CA TYR A 223 -14.81 -5.44 10.87
C TYR A 223 -14.88 -5.62 12.38
N GLU A 224 -15.60 -6.63 12.84
CA GLU A 224 -15.72 -6.98 14.25
C GLU A 224 -14.71 -8.08 14.60
N PHE A 225 -13.91 -7.84 15.64
CA PHE A 225 -12.94 -8.81 16.16
C PHE A 225 -13.28 -9.14 17.62
N PRO A 226 -12.83 -10.27 18.16
CA PRO A 226 -12.91 -10.48 19.60
C PRO A 226 -12.13 -9.41 20.35
N GLY A 227 -12.85 -8.48 21.01
CA GLY A 227 -12.28 -7.41 21.84
C GLY A 227 -11.87 -6.13 21.11
N ALA A 228 -12.01 -6.05 19.78
CA ALA A 228 -11.69 -4.84 19.01
C ALA A 228 -12.60 -4.66 17.81
N GLU A 229 -12.67 -3.44 17.32
CA GLU A 229 -13.39 -3.09 16.10
C GLU A 229 -12.50 -2.31 15.15
N MET A 230 -12.71 -2.49 13.83
CA MET A 230 -11.98 -1.77 12.81
C MET A 230 -12.95 -1.20 11.76
N LEU A 231 -12.82 0.10 11.47
CA LEU A 231 -13.60 0.79 10.46
C LEU A 231 -12.68 1.39 9.39
N ILE A 232 -12.98 1.12 8.13
CA ILE A 232 -12.36 1.80 7.00
C ILE A 232 -13.43 2.45 6.14
N ARG A 233 -13.12 3.61 5.58
CA ARG A 233 -14.00 4.29 4.63
C ARG A 233 -13.24 5.09 3.59
N SER A 234 -13.86 5.26 2.43
CA SER A 234 -13.31 6.06 1.34
C SER A 234 -14.42 6.69 0.50
N CYS A 235 -14.15 7.91 0.04
CA CYS A 235 -14.96 8.60 -0.94
C CYS A 235 -14.06 9.37 -1.91
N SER A 236 -14.27 9.18 -3.21
CA SER A 236 -13.46 9.87 -4.24
C SER A 236 -13.86 11.33 -4.47
N ARG A 237 -15.04 11.71 -4.01
CA ARG A 237 -15.60 13.07 -4.17
C ARG A 237 -15.60 13.88 -2.87
N ALA A 238 -14.86 13.47 -1.87
CA ALA A 238 -14.78 14.20 -0.61
C ALA A 238 -13.88 15.44 -0.76
N SER A 239 -14.41 16.61 -0.49
CA SER A 239 -13.74 17.90 -0.77
C SER A 239 -12.41 18.10 -0.04
N GLY A 240 -12.21 17.48 1.12
CA GLY A 240 -10.95 17.54 1.88
C GLY A 240 -9.82 16.71 1.25
N GLY A 241 -10.15 15.71 0.44
CA GLY A 241 -9.17 14.87 -0.26
C GLY A 241 -8.05 14.34 0.64
N VAL A 242 -6.81 14.47 0.18
CA VAL A 242 -5.61 13.98 0.87
C VAL A 242 -5.41 14.62 2.25
N LEU A 243 -5.76 15.89 2.41
CA LEU A 243 -5.57 16.64 3.66
C LEU A 243 -6.48 16.16 4.82
N CYS A 244 -7.53 15.41 4.49
CA CYS A 244 -8.46 14.85 5.48
C CYS A 244 -8.32 13.33 5.66
N ARG A 245 -7.29 12.70 5.07
CA ARG A 245 -6.99 11.29 5.33
C ARG A 245 -6.56 11.12 6.78
N ARG A 246 -7.12 10.15 7.47
CA ARG A 246 -6.91 9.98 8.90
C ARG A 246 -6.72 8.53 9.28
N ILE A 247 -5.87 8.30 10.27
CA ILE A 247 -5.79 7.05 11.04
C ILE A 247 -5.97 7.41 12.50
N ARG A 248 -6.88 6.70 13.19
CA ARG A 248 -7.04 6.77 14.62
C ARG A 248 -7.02 5.38 15.23
N VAL A 249 -6.31 5.23 16.34
CA VAL A 249 -6.21 3.98 17.09
C VAL A 249 -6.44 4.28 18.56
N ASP A 250 -7.48 3.69 19.13
CA ASP A 250 -7.83 3.83 20.55
C ASP A 250 -7.49 2.53 21.29
N GLY A 251 -6.71 2.66 22.33
CA GLY A 251 -6.37 1.59 23.24
C GLY A 251 -6.86 1.87 24.66
N THR A 252 -6.72 0.89 25.57
CA THR A 252 -7.18 1.00 26.96
C THR A 252 -6.37 1.99 27.80
N LYS A 253 -5.18 2.40 27.34
CA LYS A 253 -4.27 3.31 28.05
C LYS A 253 -3.91 4.57 27.26
N GLY A 254 -4.40 4.72 26.04
CA GLY A 254 -4.11 5.90 25.24
C GLY A 254 -4.68 5.82 23.83
N THR A 255 -4.44 6.87 23.06
CA THR A 255 -4.92 7.00 21.68
C THR A 255 -3.86 7.60 20.77
N PHE A 256 -3.90 7.22 19.50
CA PHE A 256 -3.20 7.91 18.41
C PHE A 256 -4.19 8.49 17.41
N ASP A 257 -3.89 9.67 16.90
CA ASP A 257 -4.68 10.38 15.89
C ASP A 257 -3.75 11.06 14.90
N LEU A 258 -3.68 10.53 13.68
CA LEU A 258 -2.86 11.01 12.59
C LEU A 258 -3.73 11.60 11.49
N CYS A 259 -3.70 12.92 11.32
CA CYS A 259 -4.40 13.64 10.25
C CYS A 259 -3.60 14.89 9.84
N PRO A 260 -3.22 15.01 8.56
CA PRO A 260 -3.35 14.03 7.48
C PRO A 260 -2.39 12.83 7.65
N ILE A 261 -2.71 11.71 7.01
CA ILE A 261 -1.81 10.52 7.01
C ILE A 261 -0.49 10.83 6.28
N GLU A 262 -0.55 11.68 5.27
CA GLU A 262 0.59 12.05 4.44
C GLU A 262 0.47 13.51 3.98
N ARG A 263 1.62 14.15 3.80
CA ARG A 263 1.69 15.50 3.22
C ARG A 263 3.00 15.71 2.48
N PHE A 264 2.93 16.46 1.37
CA PHE A 264 4.07 16.74 0.47
C PHE A 264 4.21 18.23 0.16
N ASP A 265 3.69 19.07 1.04
CA ASP A 265 3.73 20.54 0.95
C ASP A 265 4.92 21.17 1.69
N GLY A 266 5.88 20.34 2.14
CA GLY A 266 7.04 20.74 2.92
C GLY A 266 6.79 20.97 4.42
N GLY A 267 5.55 20.78 4.88
CA GLY A 267 5.23 20.81 6.30
C GLY A 267 5.53 19.50 7.02
N GLU A 268 5.72 19.57 8.34
CA GLU A 268 5.93 18.40 9.18
C GLU A 268 4.66 17.55 9.29
N LEU A 269 4.84 16.23 9.26
CA LEU A 269 3.79 15.28 9.62
C LEU A 269 3.70 15.20 11.14
N LYS A 270 2.52 15.42 11.69
CA LYS A 270 2.28 15.50 13.14
C LYS A 270 1.29 14.44 13.59
N LEU A 271 1.68 13.67 14.59
CA LEU A 271 0.85 12.67 15.25
C LEU A 271 0.39 13.25 16.59
N VAL A 272 -0.91 13.20 16.85
CA VAL A 272 -1.46 13.47 18.17
C VAL A 272 -1.54 12.18 18.97
N MET A 273 -0.92 12.17 20.15
CA MET A 273 -0.94 11.05 21.08
C MET A 273 -1.54 11.50 22.40
N THR A 274 -2.45 10.72 22.97
CA THR A 274 -2.97 10.94 24.33
C THR A 274 -2.67 9.71 25.17
N LEU A 275 -2.08 9.89 26.35
CA LEU A 275 -1.65 8.83 27.23
C LEU A 275 -2.34 8.94 28.58
N ALA A 276 -2.86 7.84 29.13
CA ALA A 276 -3.41 7.76 30.47
C ALA A 276 -2.32 7.72 31.55
N GLU A 277 -1.15 7.18 31.21
CA GLU A 277 -0.01 6.98 32.10
C GLU A 277 1.28 7.47 31.41
N PRO A 278 2.31 7.88 32.16
CA PRO A 278 3.62 8.22 31.58
C PRO A 278 4.28 7.01 30.90
N VAL A 279 4.89 7.23 29.71
CA VAL A 279 5.65 6.21 28.97
C VAL A 279 6.87 6.83 28.28
N ASP A 280 8.02 6.19 28.34
CA ASP A 280 9.23 6.49 27.55
C ASP A 280 9.54 7.99 27.38
N GLY A 281 9.54 8.74 28.49
CA GLY A 281 9.83 10.19 28.50
C GLY A 281 8.63 11.09 28.19
N PHE A 282 7.46 10.55 27.86
CA PHE A 282 6.21 11.30 27.75
C PHE A 282 5.40 11.23 29.04
N ALA A 283 4.96 12.38 29.56
CA ALA A 283 4.02 12.43 30.67
C ALA A 283 2.63 11.92 30.26
N ALA A 284 1.77 11.61 31.25
CA ALA A 284 0.35 11.44 30.95
C ALA A 284 -0.25 12.71 30.34
N GLY A 285 -1.23 12.57 29.44
CA GLY A 285 -1.88 13.69 28.76
C GLY A 285 -1.70 13.68 27.26
N ARG A 286 -2.01 14.82 26.63
CA ARG A 286 -1.99 15.00 25.18
C ARG A 286 -0.65 15.55 24.72
N HIS A 287 -0.08 14.91 23.68
CA HIS A 287 1.17 15.28 23.02
C HIS A 287 0.97 15.43 21.52
N GLU A 288 1.74 16.32 20.90
CA GLU A 288 1.91 16.42 19.46
C GLU A 288 3.34 16.01 19.13
N VAL A 289 3.49 14.92 18.38
CA VAL A 289 4.79 14.34 18.02
C VAL A 289 5.09 14.69 16.57
N SER A 290 6.22 15.37 16.31
CA SER A 290 6.69 15.60 14.95
C SER A 290 7.29 14.32 14.39
N CYS A 291 6.78 13.89 13.22
CA CYS A 291 7.28 12.73 12.49
C CYS A 291 8.10 13.13 11.24
N GLY A 292 8.55 14.39 11.17
CA GLY A 292 9.38 14.90 10.10
C GLY A 292 8.62 15.31 8.84
N VAL A 293 9.37 15.64 7.79
CA VAL A 293 8.85 16.08 6.49
C VAL A 293 8.91 14.94 5.49
N GLN A 294 7.80 14.69 4.81
CA GLN A 294 7.74 13.70 3.73
C GLN A 294 8.05 14.38 2.39
N THR A 295 8.92 13.79 1.60
CA THR A 295 9.33 14.29 0.27
C THR A 295 8.90 13.38 -0.88
N ASP A 296 8.68 12.10 -0.59
CA ASP A 296 8.29 11.10 -1.58
C ASP A 296 7.47 9.99 -0.90
N ARG A 297 6.41 9.56 -1.56
CA ARG A 297 5.48 8.55 -1.04
C ARG A 297 6.05 7.13 -1.09
N TYR A 298 6.87 6.85 -2.09
CA TYR A 298 7.34 5.52 -2.41
C TYR A 298 8.79 5.26 -2.05
N ALA A 299 9.63 6.32 -2.02
CA ALA A 299 11.07 6.20 -1.88
C ALA A 299 11.49 5.35 -0.67
N GLY A 300 10.94 5.59 0.52
CA GLY A 300 11.33 4.87 1.72
C GLY A 300 11.10 3.35 1.64
N GLN A 301 10.03 2.91 0.97
CA GLN A 301 9.77 1.49 0.76
C GLN A 301 10.72 0.90 -0.31
N ILE A 302 10.99 1.67 -1.36
CA ILE A 302 11.90 1.26 -2.45
C ILE A 302 13.34 1.14 -1.95
N GLU A 303 13.81 2.10 -1.14
CA GLU A 303 15.14 2.07 -0.49
C GLU A 303 15.28 0.87 0.46
N GLU A 304 14.25 0.56 1.24
CA GLU A 304 14.22 -0.62 2.10
C GLU A 304 14.38 -1.92 1.29
N LEU A 305 13.67 -2.06 0.16
CA LEU A 305 13.83 -3.22 -0.74
C LEU A 305 15.27 -3.32 -1.26
N ALA A 306 15.87 -2.21 -1.66
CA ALA A 306 17.26 -2.21 -2.12
C ALA A 306 18.23 -2.70 -1.04
N ALA A 307 18.04 -2.25 0.21
CA ALA A 307 18.86 -2.67 1.34
C ALA A 307 18.67 -4.16 1.65
N ILE A 308 17.44 -4.68 1.57
CA ILE A 308 17.13 -6.11 1.75
C ILE A 308 17.82 -6.95 0.66
N VAL A 309 17.64 -6.58 -0.61
CA VAL A 309 18.22 -7.34 -1.76
C VAL A 309 19.74 -7.37 -1.71
N ARG A 310 20.38 -6.33 -1.20
CA ARG A 310 21.83 -6.30 -0.98
C ARG A 310 22.29 -7.02 0.29
N GLY A 311 21.38 -7.45 1.14
CA GLY A 311 21.71 -8.07 2.43
C GLY A 311 22.24 -7.05 3.47
N GLU A 312 22.00 -5.75 3.29
CA GLU A 312 22.39 -4.69 4.22
C GLU A 312 21.50 -4.70 5.47
N ILE A 313 20.25 -5.09 5.30
CA ILE A 313 19.29 -5.36 6.37
C ILE A 313 18.62 -6.72 6.16
N ARG A 314 18.11 -7.30 7.25
CA ARG A 314 17.31 -8.51 7.16
C ARG A 314 16.00 -8.23 6.42
N ASP A 315 15.51 -9.23 5.67
CA ASP A 315 14.18 -9.16 5.07
C ASP A 315 13.13 -8.98 6.17
N THR A 316 12.33 -7.92 6.05
CA THR A 316 11.30 -7.53 6.99
C THR A 316 9.91 -8.03 6.56
N ALA A 317 9.82 -8.79 5.47
CA ALA A 317 8.54 -9.30 4.96
C ALA A 317 7.86 -10.20 6.01
N ASP A 318 6.62 -9.84 6.33
CA ASP A 318 5.71 -10.65 7.15
C ASP A 318 4.62 -11.23 6.24
N TYR A 319 4.91 -12.38 5.65
CA TYR A 319 3.99 -13.04 4.72
C TYR A 319 2.67 -13.45 5.38
N GLU A 320 2.64 -13.71 6.68
CA GLU A 320 1.38 -14.01 7.37
C GLU A 320 0.52 -12.77 7.51
N HIS A 321 1.15 -11.61 7.79
CA HIS A 321 0.46 -10.32 7.75
C HIS A 321 -0.06 -10.02 6.33
N ASP A 322 0.76 -10.21 5.31
CA ASP A 322 0.41 -9.96 3.91
C ASP A 322 -0.78 -10.81 3.46
N LEU A 323 -0.77 -12.11 3.76
CA LEU A 323 -1.88 -13.02 3.46
C LEU A 323 -3.15 -12.64 4.23
N ARG A 324 -3.00 -12.21 5.48
CA ARG A 324 -4.13 -11.74 6.30
C ARG A 324 -4.74 -10.46 5.74
N VAL A 325 -3.92 -9.47 5.36
CA VAL A 325 -4.38 -8.23 4.73
C VAL A 325 -5.13 -8.52 3.45
N HIS A 326 -4.60 -9.44 2.62
CA HIS A 326 -5.30 -9.85 1.41
C HIS A 326 -6.64 -10.53 1.71
N ALA A 327 -6.70 -11.40 2.72
CA ALA A 327 -7.96 -12.02 3.15
C ALA A 327 -9.00 -10.97 3.60
N LEU A 328 -8.58 -9.97 4.40
CA LEU A 328 -9.45 -8.85 4.79
C LEU A 328 -9.91 -8.04 3.58
N THR A 329 -9.04 -7.84 2.59
CA THR A 329 -9.39 -7.13 1.34
C THR A 329 -10.43 -7.91 0.52
N LEU A 330 -10.32 -9.25 0.47
CA LEU A 330 -11.28 -10.09 -0.25
C LEU A 330 -12.69 -10.09 0.39
N GLU A 331 -12.81 -9.77 1.69
CA GLU A 331 -14.12 -9.58 2.32
C GLU A 331 -14.92 -8.43 1.67
N LEU A 332 -14.23 -7.42 1.12
CA LEU A 332 -14.86 -6.30 0.41
C LEU A 332 -15.50 -6.70 -0.93
N LEU A 333 -15.21 -7.90 -1.43
CA LEU A 333 -15.74 -8.42 -2.69
C LEU A 333 -17.04 -9.21 -2.51
N LYS A 334 -17.42 -9.50 -1.27
CA LYS A 334 -18.64 -10.25 -0.92
C LYS A 334 -19.85 -9.32 -0.90
#